data_af1e47232e1d7f4006ba927e5b051722
#
_entry.id   af1e47232e1d7f4006ba927e5b051722
#
_cell.length_a   1.000
_cell.length_b   1.000
_cell.length_c   1.000
_cell.angle_alpha   90.00
_cell.angle_beta   90.00
_cell.angle_gamma   90.00
#
_symmetry.space_group_name_H-M   'P 1'
#
loop_
_entity.id
_entity.type
_entity.pdbx_description
1 polymer ?
#
loop_
_entity_poly.entity_id
_entity_poly.type
_entity_poly.pdbx_seq_one_letter_code
_entity_poly.pdbx_strand_id
1 'polypeptide(L)'
;MVKNRVDKDGKVTFDVVFGPAYKGISLGALVCAALYNNFGVETGFAYNRKEVKDHGEGGILVGASMAGKRVLIVDDVITAGTAIRESYDLLKSIEAIPVGVSIALDRAEKKSLDDPLSAVQAVARDLKIP
;
A
#
# COMPACT_ATOMS: atom_id res chain seq x y z
N MET A 1 -2.52 11.96 6.61
CA MET A 1 -1.72 11.11 5.71
C MET A 1 -0.54 11.84 5.06
N VAL A 2 -0.77 12.92 4.32
CA VAL A 2 0.32 13.64 3.62
C VAL A 2 1.36 14.19 4.59
N LYS A 3 0.97 14.80 5.69
CA LYS A 3 1.91 15.39 6.67
C LYS A 3 2.97 14.42 7.21
N ASN A 4 2.66 13.13 7.28
CA ASN A 4 3.60 12.12 7.79
C ASN A 4 4.42 11.46 6.67
N ARG A 5 4.19 11.87 5.41
CA ARG A 5 4.80 11.29 4.21
C ARG A 5 5.48 12.33 3.33
N VAL A 6 5.81 13.46 3.93
CA VAL A 6 6.59 14.51 3.27
C VAL A 6 7.98 14.55 3.88
N ASP A 7 8.97 14.73 3.04
CA ASP A 7 10.35 14.93 3.49
C ASP A 7 10.59 16.37 3.98
N LYS A 8 11.83 16.67 4.33
CA LYS A 8 12.23 18.00 4.82
C LYS A 8 11.96 19.13 3.82
N ASP A 9 11.89 18.81 2.53
CA ASP A 9 11.70 19.76 1.44
C ASP A 9 10.23 19.86 1.01
N GLY A 10 9.31 19.19 1.72
CA GLY A 10 7.88 19.18 1.43
C GLY A 10 7.47 18.23 0.30
N LYS A 11 8.35 17.34 -0.14
CA LYS A 11 8.07 16.33 -1.15
C LYS A 11 7.55 15.05 -0.52
N VAL A 12 6.60 14.40 -1.18
CA VAL A 12 6.11 13.09 -0.72
C VAL A 12 7.22 12.04 -0.77
N THR A 13 7.20 11.13 0.18
CA THR A 13 8.25 10.10 0.34
C THR A 13 7.95 8.82 -0.44
N PHE A 14 7.06 8.87 -1.39
CA PHE A 14 6.69 7.75 -2.27
C PHE A 14 6.41 8.23 -3.69
N ASP A 15 6.55 7.32 -4.64
CA ASP A 15 6.39 7.59 -6.07
C ASP A 15 5.09 6.98 -6.61
N VAL A 16 4.65 5.88 -6.04
CA VAL A 16 3.48 5.12 -6.49
C VAL A 16 2.60 4.76 -5.29
N VAL A 17 1.30 4.86 -5.48
CA VAL A 17 0.29 4.32 -4.54
C VAL A 17 -0.15 2.96 -5.06
N PHE A 18 -0.08 1.96 -4.20
CA PHE A 18 -0.53 0.60 -4.50
C PHE A 18 -1.78 0.25 -3.69
N GLY A 19 -2.85 -0.09 -4.39
CA GLY A 19 -4.10 -0.52 -3.77
C GLY A 19 -4.34 -2.01 -3.97
N PRO A 20 -4.19 -2.84 -2.91
CA PRO A 20 -4.45 -4.28 -3.04
C PRO A 20 -5.90 -4.57 -3.36
N ALA A 21 -6.16 -5.55 -4.24
CA ALA A 21 -7.52 -5.98 -4.56
C ALA A 21 -8.22 -6.51 -3.29
N TYR A 22 -9.49 -6.20 -3.10
CA TYR A 22 -10.32 -5.41 -4.04
C TYR A 22 -10.57 -3.98 -3.54
N LYS A 23 -10.79 -3.78 -2.26
CA LYS A 23 -11.17 -2.48 -1.67
C LYS A 23 -10.04 -1.45 -1.78
N GLY A 24 -8.80 -1.88 -1.68
CA GLY A 24 -7.64 -1.02 -1.84
C GLY A 24 -7.53 -0.39 -3.22
N ILE A 25 -8.10 -1.01 -4.25
CA ILE A 25 -8.06 -0.47 -5.62
C ILE A 25 -8.74 0.90 -5.69
N SER A 26 -10.00 0.98 -5.26
CA SER A 26 -10.75 2.25 -5.28
C SER A 26 -10.15 3.28 -4.33
N LEU A 27 -9.72 2.85 -3.14
CA LEU A 27 -9.08 3.75 -2.18
C LEU A 27 -7.77 4.32 -2.71
N GLY A 28 -6.93 3.49 -3.31
CA GLY A 28 -5.68 3.93 -3.92
C GLY A 28 -5.89 4.97 -5.00
N ALA A 29 -6.86 4.74 -5.89
CA ALA A 29 -7.22 5.70 -6.93
C ALA A 29 -7.71 7.03 -6.35
N LEU A 30 -8.57 6.99 -5.33
CA LEU A 30 -9.07 8.18 -4.64
C LEU A 30 -7.95 8.94 -3.93
N VAL A 31 -7.01 8.24 -3.33
CA VAL A 31 -5.83 8.87 -2.70
C VAL A 31 -4.99 9.60 -3.74
N CYS A 32 -4.73 9.01 -4.89
CA CYS A 32 -4.00 9.68 -5.98
C CYS A 32 -4.74 10.94 -6.46
N ALA A 33 -6.05 10.84 -6.66
CA ALA A 33 -6.87 11.99 -7.07
C ALA A 33 -6.86 13.09 -6.01
N ALA A 34 -6.99 12.75 -4.74
CA ALA A 34 -6.96 13.70 -3.63
C ALA A 34 -5.59 14.37 -3.47
N LEU A 35 -4.50 13.64 -3.64
CA LEU A 35 -3.15 14.19 -3.62
C LEU A 35 -2.95 15.22 -4.73
N TYR A 36 -3.41 14.94 -5.93
CA TYR A 36 -3.32 15.88 -7.04
C TYR A 36 -4.21 17.10 -6.81
N ASN A 37 -5.50 16.89 -6.50
CA ASN A 37 -6.46 17.97 -6.40
C ASN A 37 -6.21 18.93 -5.21
N ASN A 38 -5.74 18.39 -4.07
CA ASN A 38 -5.58 19.19 -2.86
C ASN A 38 -4.15 19.68 -2.62
N PHE A 39 -3.15 19.01 -3.20
CA PHE A 39 -1.75 19.30 -2.91
C PHE A 39 -0.88 19.45 -4.18
N GLY A 40 -1.44 19.26 -5.37
CA GLY A 40 -0.68 19.29 -6.62
C GLY A 40 0.36 18.18 -6.75
N VAL A 41 0.21 17.09 -6.01
CA VAL A 41 1.16 15.98 -5.99
C VAL A 41 0.74 14.91 -6.99
N GLU A 42 1.59 14.66 -7.98
CA GLU A 42 1.42 13.57 -8.94
C GLU A 42 2.09 12.30 -8.42
N THR A 43 1.33 11.21 -8.39
CA THR A 43 1.84 9.87 -8.07
C THR A 43 1.34 8.87 -9.09
N GLY A 44 2.11 7.82 -9.33
CA GLY A 44 1.62 6.67 -10.06
C GLY A 44 0.58 5.91 -9.23
N PHE A 45 -0.28 5.18 -9.90
CA PHE A 45 -1.25 4.28 -9.28
C PHE A 45 -1.11 2.88 -9.86
N ALA A 46 -1.11 1.88 -8.99
CA ALA A 46 -1.05 0.48 -9.37
C ALA A 46 -1.91 -0.38 -8.42
N TYR A 47 -2.34 -1.50 -8.91
CA TYR A 47 -3.08 -2.49 -8.13
C TYR A 47 -2.76 -3.90 -8.62
N ASN A 48 -3.17 -4.93 -7.87
CA ASN A 48 -3.05 -6.31 -8.29
C ASN A 48 -4.41 -6.89 -8.69
N ARG A 49 -4.35 -7.91 -9.53
CA ARG A 49 -5.47 -8.81 -9.77
C ARG A 49 -5.33 -10.02 -8.86
N LYS A 50 -6.43 -10.54 -8.32
CA LYS A 50 -6.41 -11.80 -7.57
C LYS A 50 -6.36 -13.01 -8.48
N GLU A 51 -6.76 -12.85 -9.74
CA GLU A 51 -6.76 -13.91 -10.74
C GLU A 51 -5.75 -13.60 -11.84
N VAL A 52 -4.92 -14.59 -12.17
CA VAL A 52 -4.01 -14.50 -13.31
C VAL A 52 -4.82 -14.64 -14.60
N LYS A 53 -4.66 -13.70 -15.54
CA LYS A 53 -5.24 -13.87 -16.87
C LYS A 53 -4.53 -15.00 -17.61
N ASP A 54 -5.29 -15.98 -18.09
CA ASP A 54 -4.79 -17.13 -18.85
C ASP A 54 -4.27 -16.77 -20.25
N HIS A 55 -4.39 -15.54 -20.69
CA HIS A 55 -4.06 -15.13 -22.05
C HIS A 55 -3.06 -13.97 -22.07
N GLY A 56 -1.80 -14.30 -22.40
CA GLY A 56 -0.79 -13.34 -22.85
C GLY A 56 -0.32 -12.36 -21.78
N GLU A 57 -0.27 -11.09 -22.06
CA GLU A 57 0.40 -10.02 -21.35
C GLU A 57 -0.15 -9.66 -19.97
N GLY A 58 -0.88 -10.56 -19.32
CA GLY A 58 -1.55 -10.28 -18.07
C GLY A 58 -0.78 -10.71 -16.84
N GLY A 59 0.21 -9.94 -16.41
CA GLY A 59 0.74 -10.08 -15.07
C GLY A 59 -0.33 -9.83 -14.01
N ILE A 60 -0.04 -10.18 -12.76
CA ILE A 60 -0.89 -9.89 -11.60
C ILE A 60 -1.05 -8.38 -11.39
N LEU A 61 -0.06 -7.60 -11.79
CA LEU A 61 0.02 -6.16 -11.55
C LEU A 61 -0.52 -5.35 -12.72
N VAL A 62 -1.24 -4.28 -12.40
CA VAL A 62 -1.83 -3.34 -13.36
C VAL A 62 -1.49 -1.91 -12.93
N GLY A 63 -1.20 -1.06 -13.89
CA GLY A 63 -0.96 0.36 -13.64
C GLY A 63 0.50 0.76 -13.78
N ALA A 64 0.92 1.73 -12.97
CA ALA A 64 2.25 2.30 -13.04
C ALA A 64 3.35 1.26 -12.77
N SER A 65 4.49 1.41 -13.44
CA SER A 65 5.69 0.61 -13.16
C SER A 65 6.21 0.92 -11.76
N MET A 66 6.52 -0.11 -10.99
CA MET A 66 6.94 0.02 -9.59
C MET A 66 8.37 -0.43 -9.32
N ALA A 67 9.05 -1.09 -10.28
CA ALA A 67 10.43 -1.51 -10.09
C ALA A 67 11.35 -0.33 -9.79
N GLY A 68 12.09 -0.41 -8.67
CA GLY A 68 12.95 0.67 -8.19
C GLY A 68 12.21 1.89 -7.63
N LYS A 69 10.88 1.85 -7.56
CA LYS A 69 10.05 2.96 -7.05
C LYS A 69 9.67 2.76 -5.59
N ARG A 70 9.52 3.88 -4.88
CA ARG A 70 9.01 3.91 -3.52
C ARG A 70 7.49 3.78 -3.56
N VAL A 71 6.95 2.80 -2.88
CA VAL A 71 5.53 2.45 -2.96
C VAL A 71 4.85 2.58 -1.61
N LEU A 72 3.75 3.33 -1.57
CA LEU A 72 2.84 3.39 -0.43
C LEU A 72 1.68 2.42 -0.67
N ILE A 73 1.49 1.48 0.24
CA ILE A 73 0.34 0.57 0.21
C ILE A 73 -0.85 1.26 0.88
N VAL A 74 -2.01 1.23 0.24
CA VAL A 74 -3.24 1.85 0.78
C VAL A 74 -4.36 0.81 0.80
N ASP A 75 -4.96 0.60 1.97
CA ASP A 75 -6.09 -0.32 2.13
C ASP A 75 -7.13 0.25 3.11
N ASP A 76 -8.27 -0.43 3.23
CA ASP A 76 -9.36 0.03 4.10
C ASP A 76 -9.07 -0.26 5.57
N VAL A 77 -8.84 -1.51 5.94
CA VAL A 77 -8.55 -1.96 7.30
C VAL A 77 -7.51 -3.07 7.30
N ILE A 78 -6.85 -3.26 8.43
CA ILE A 78 -6.03 -4.43 8.68
C ILE A 78 -6.72 -5.31 9.71
N THR A 79 -7.03 -6.56 9.35
CA THR A 79 -7.57 -7.56 10.26
C THR A 79 -6.46 -8.46 10.80
N ALA A 80 -6.05 -9.49 10.05
CA ALA A 80 -4.91 -10.35 10.39
C ALA A 80 -3.58 -9.88 9.79
N GLY A 81 -3.61 -8.92 8.86
CA GLY A 81 -2.44 -8.42 8.16
C GLY A 81 -2.00 -9.28 6.97
N THR A 82 -2.74 -10.32 6.61
CA THR A 82 -2.41 -11.23 5.52
C THR A 82 -2.30 -10.50 4.18
N ALA A 83 -3.31 -9.69 3.83
CA ALA A 83 -3.33 -8.94 2.57
C ALA A 83 -2.17 -7.96 2.45
N ILE A 84 -1.80 -7.29 3.53
CA ILE A 84 -0.67 -6.36 3.56
C ILE A 84 0.66 -7.10 3.41
N ARG A 85 0.82 -8.25 4.07
CA ARG A 85 2.04 -9.07 3.94
C ARG A 85 2.19 -9.63 2.54
N GLU A 86 1.13 -10.13 1.95
CA GLU A 86 1.12 -10.60 0.55
C GLU A 86 1.48 -9.46 -0.42
N SER A 87 0.93 -8.27 -0.20
CA SER A 87 1.26 -7.08 -1.00
C SER A 87 2.73 -6.69 -0.84
N TYR A 88 3.24 -6.70 0.37
CA TYR A 88 4.65 -6.42 0.66
C TYR A 88 5.57 -7.40 -0.08
N ASP A 89 5.30 -8.69 0.03
CA ASP A 89 6.09 -9.74 -0.63
C ASP A 89 6.02 -9.62 -2.15
N LEU A 90 4.84 -9.36 -2.69
CA LEU A 90 4.64 -9.13 -4.12
C LEU A 90 5.47 -7.94 -4.62
N LEU A 91 5.42 -6.81 -3.92
CA LEU A 91 6.19 -5.62 -4.27
C LEU A 91 7.69 -5.89 -4.18
N LYS A 92 8.15 -6.59 -3.16
CA LYS A 92 9.56 -6.98 -3.05
C LYS A 92 9.99 -7.90 -4.19
N SER A 93 9.12 -8.80 -4.64
CA SER A 93 9.42 -9.73 -5.73
C SER A 93 9.67 -9.04 -7.08
N ILE A 94 9.12 -7.85 -7.27
CA ILE A 94 9.32 -7.03 -8.49
C ILE A 94 10.32 -5.90 -8.28
N GLU A 95 11.10 -5.96 -7.21
CA GLU A 95 12.12 -4.95 -6.87
C GLU A 95 11.55 -3.54 -6.59
N ALA A 96 10.29 -3.46 -6.21
CA ALA A 96 9.72 -2.24 -5.67
C ALA A 96 10.18 -2.03 -4.22
N ILE A 97 10.07 -0.81 -3.73
CA ILE A 97 10.50 -0.42 -2.39
C ILE A 97 9.27 -0.01 -1.57
N PRO A 98 8.65 -0.92 -0.83
CA PRO A 98 7.54 -0.55 0.06
C PRO A 98 8.06 0.38 1.15
N VAL A 99 7.47 1.56 1.28
CA VAL A 99 7.91 2.58 2.24
C VAL A 99 6.90 2.85 3.35
N GLY A 100 5.71 2.30 3.24
CA GLY A 100 4.72 2.45 4.28
C GLY A 100 3.37 1.86 3.90
N VAL A 101 2.50 1.80 4.89
CA VAL A 101 1.11 1.39 4.76
C VAL A 101 0.21 2.49 5.31
N SER A 102 -0.83 2.83 4.58
CA SER A 102 -1.89 3.72 5.05
C SER A 102 -3.23 2.99 5.00
N ILE A 103 -3.95 3.02 6.08
CA ILE A 103 -5.28 2.41 6.18
C ILE A 103 -6.32 3.47 6.52
N ALA A 104 -7.54 3.27 6.04
CA ALA A 104 -8.64 4.20 6.28
C ALA A 104 -9.12 4.15 7.73
N LEU A 105 -9.16 2.97 8.32
CA LEU A 105 -9.63 2.75 9.69
C LEU A 105 -8.76 1.74 10.43
N ASP A 106 -8.18 2.15 11.55
CA ASP A 106 -7.56 1.24 12.50
C ASP A 106 -8.60 0.79 13.52
N ARG A 107 -9.02 -0.47 13.41
CA ARG A 107 -9.98 -1.09 14.33
C ARG A 107 -9.33 -1.54 15.65
N ALA A 108 -8.03 -1.38 15.78
CA ALA A 108 -7.22 -1.79 16.94
C ALA A 108 -7.45 -3.26 17.35
N GLU A 109 -7.81 -4.12 16.40
CA GLU A 109 -8.04 -5.54 16.65
C GLU A 109 -6.72 -6.26 16.90
N LYS A 110 -6.73 -7.15 17.88
CA LYS A 110 -5.57 -8.02 18.15
C LYS A 110 -5.50 -9.13 17.10
N LYS A 111 -4.29 -9.45 16.69
CA LYS A 111 -4.03 -10.55 15.76
C LYS A 111 -4.41 -11.91 16.38
N SER A 112 -4.12 -12.08 17.69
CA SER A 112 -4.48 -13.26 18.47
C SER A 112 -4.59 -12.89 19.95
N LEU A 113 -5.19 -13.77 20.75
CA LEU A 113 -5.30 -13.57 22.21
C LEU A 113 -3.93 -13.53 22.91
N ASP A 114 -2.92 -14.15 22.31
CA ASP A 114 -1.58 -14.28 22.89
C ASP A 114 -0.64 -13.13 22.46
N ASP A 115 -1.01 -12.37 21.43
CA ASP A 115 -0.22 -11.22 20.97
C ASP A 115 -0.76 -9.92 21.60
N PRO A 116 0.05 -9.19 22.39
CA PRO A 116 -0.38 -7.94 23.00
C PRO A 116 -0.58 -6.80 21.98
N LEU A 117 -0.05 -6.95 20.77
CA LEU A 117 -0.10 -5.93 19.74
C LEU A 117 -1.39 -5.98 18.93
N SER A 118 -1.86 -4.82 18.47
CA SER A 118 -2.89 -4.77 17.44
C SER A 118 -2.36 -5.33 16.12
N ALA A 119 -3.27 -5.68 15.20
CA ALA A 119 -2.88 -6.14 13.87
C ALA A 119 -1.99 -5.11 13.13
N VAL A 120 -2.29 -3.82 13.28
CA VAL A 120 -1.50 -2.72 12.72
C VAL A 120 -0.10 -2.70 13.31
N GLN A 121 0.01 -2.77 14.64
CA GLN A 121 1.29 -2.76 15.33
C GLN A 121 2.13 -4.01 14.99
N ALA A 122 1.50 -5.17 14.89
CA ALA A 122 2.16 -6.40 14.50
C ALA A 122 2.73 -6.32 13.07
N VAL A 123 1.96 -5.81 12.12
CA VAL A 123 2.42 -5.59 10.74
C VAL A 123 3.58 -4.61 10.69
N ALA A 124 3.49 -3.48 11.37
CA ALA A 124 4.55 -2.48 11.42
C ALA A 124 5.86 -3.06 11.98
N ARG A 125 5.76 -3.83 13.06
CA ARG A 125 6.90 -4.54 13.66
C ARG A 125 7.54 -5.53 12.69
N ASP A 126 6.73 -6.38 12.07
CA ASP A 126 7.19 -7.49 11.24
C ASP A 126 7.79 -7.01 9.92
N LEU A 127 7.20 -6.00 9.28
CA LEU A 127 7.65 -5.47 8.01
C LEU A 127 8.68 -4.36 8.15
N LYS A 128 8.84 -3.79 9.34
CA LYS A 128 9.74 -2.64 9.64
C LYS A 128 9.48 -1.41 8.76
N ILE A 129 8.23 -1.20 8.41
CA ILE A 129 7.75 -0.01 7.69
C ILE A 129 6.60 0.64 8.47
N PRO A 130 6.50 1.96 8.43
CA PRO A 130 5.40 2.68 9.07
C PRO A 130 4.05 2.49 8.37
#